data_8d5cdcaafe30064f0f08d164caee4102
#
_entry.id   8d5cdcaafe30064f0f08d164caee4102
#
_cell.length_a   1.000
_cell.length_b   1.000
_cell.length_c   1.000
_cell.angle_alpha   90.00
_cell.angle_beta   90.00
_cell.angle_gamma   90.00
#
_symmetry.space_group_name_H-M   'P 1'
#
loop_
_entity.id
_entity.type
_entity.pdbx_description
1 polymer ?
#
loop_
_entity_poly.entity_id
_entity_poly.type
_entity_poly.pdbx_seq_one_letter_code
_entity_poly.pdbx_strand_id
1 'polypeptide(L)'
;MSTYLEERIEWYDHNYRMGTPLINDDQFDKLEANLFRVDPKANYFSKKSILPLPSLPKDRIEEFIEGLLPDTRLIIEPKIDGCAIALQYIDGELIKAISRKGGDLTNKIKKISDVPDKIKVQGLIQVRGELYAPAEHDRPSYSQRQAAAFMRAADSKSDHLSFCSFQIINGKLNQHHLTFKF
;
A
#
# COMPACT_ATOMS: atom_id res chain seq x y z
N MET A 1 16.37 -7.48 -23.72
CA MET A 1 15.19 -8.39 -23.49
C MET A 1 14.29 -7.87 -22.38
N SER A 2 14.81 -7.32 -21.27
CA SER A 2 13.99 -6.72 -20.21
C SER A 2 13.18 -5.51 -20.70
N THR A 3 13.79 -4.60 -21.48
CA THR A 3 13.16 -3.38 -22.01
C THR A 3 11.90 -3.67 -22.84
N TYR A 4 11.93 -4.65 -23.72
CA TYR A 4 10.76 -5.02 -24.54
C TYR A 4 9.62 -5.59 -23.68
N LEU A 5 9.95 -6.40 -22.68
CA LEU A 5 8.96 -6.97 -21.77
C LEU A 5 8.35 -5.89 -20.89
N GLU A 6 9.17 -4.93 -20.44
CA GLU A 6 8.75 -3.76 -19.66
C GLU A 6 7.77 -2.88 -20.44
N GLU A 7 8.14 -2.48 -21.67
CA GLU A 7 7.27 -1.67 -22.55
C GLU A 7 5.93 -2.36 -22.82
N ARG A 8 5.95 -3.67 -23.02
CA ARG A 8 4.74 -4.45 -23.24
C ARG A 8 3.83 -4.50 -22.02
N ILE A 9 4.39 -4.64 -20.84
CA ILE A 9 3.63 -4.61 -19.59
C ILE A 9 3.06 -3.21 -19.34
N GLU A 10 3.85 -2.15 -19.54
CA GLU A 10 3.39 -0.77 -19.41
C GLU A 10 2.21 -0.48 -20.35
N TRP A 11 2.26 -1.00 -21.57
CA TRP A 11 1.17 -0.85 -22.53
C TRP A 11 -0.11 -1.57 -22.10
N TYR A 12 -0.03 -2.78 -21.56
CA TYR A 12 -1.18 -3.51 -21.03
C TYR A 12 -1.75 -2.82 -19.78
N ASP A 13 -0.91 -2.37 -18.86
CA ASP A 13 -1.33 -1.63 -17.66
C ASP A 13 -2.04 -0.33 -18.02
N HIS A 14 -1.52 0.41 -19.01
CA HIS A 14 -2.16 1.61 -19.51
C HIS A 14 -3.58 1.33 -20.06
N ASN A 15 -3.73 0.33 -20.92
CA ASN A 15 -5.03 -0.03 -21.50
C ASN A 15 -6.02 -0.51 -20.44
N TYR A 16 -5.56 -1.27 -19.45
CA TYR A 16 -6.38 -1.69 -18.33
C TYR A 16 -6.95 -0.49 -17.56
N ARG A 17 -6.11 0.51 -17.27
CA ARG A 17 -6.52 1.75 -16.58
C ARG A 17 -7.48 2.61 -17.40
N MET A 18 -7.39 2.54 -18.71
CA MET A 18 -8.33 3.22 -19.62
C MET A 18 -9.66 2.48 -19.78
N GLY A 19 -9.86 1.37 -19.08
CA GLY A 19 -11.09 0.57 -19.13
C GLY A 19 -11.21 -0.33 -20.35
N THR A 20 -10.11 -0.55 -21.09
CA THR A 20 -10.04 -1.40 -22.29
C THR A 20 -8.98 -2.48 -22.13
N PRO A 21 -9.14 -3.45 -21.20
CA PRO A 21 -8.16 -4.50 -20.96
C PRO A 21 -8.00 -5.36 -22.22
N LEU A 22 -6.75 -5.59 -22.64
CA LEU A 22 -6.40 -6.35 -23.83
C LEU A 22 -6.02 -7.80 -23.54
N ILE A 23 -5.72 -8.08 -22.27
CA ILE A 23 -5.43 -9.42 -21.74
C ILE A 23 -6.16 -9.57 -20.40
N ASN A 24 -6.38 -10.80 -19.96
CA ASN A 24 -6.96 -11.06 -18.65
C ASN A 24 -5.92 -10.94 -17.52
N ASP A 25 -6.40 -10.90 -16.28
CA ASP A 25 -5.56 -10.71 -15.10
C ASP A 25 -4.49 -11.80 -14.96
N ASP A 26 -4.83 -13.08 -15.20
CA ASP A 26 -3.86 -14.19 -15.14
C ASP A 26 -2.74 -14.05 -16.16
N GLN A 27 -3.05 -13.54 -17.35
CA GLN A 27 -2.04 -13.30 -18.39
C GLN A 27 -1.14 -12.12 -18.02
N PHE A 28 -1.73 -11.08 -17.44
CA PHE A 28 -1.00 -9.92 -16.96
C PHE A 28 -0.05 -10.30 -15.83
N ASP A 29 -0.53 -11.03 -14.82
CA ASP A 29 0.27 -11.49 -13.68
C ASP A 29 1.46 -12.36 -14.10
N LYS A 30 1.27 -13.23 -15.11
CA LYS A 30 2.35 -14.05 -15.66
C LYS A 30 3.43 -13.21 -16.35
N LEU A 31 3.03 -12.16 -17.07
CA LEU A 31 3.98 -11.25 -17.72
C LEU A 31 4.75 -10.46 -16.65
N GLU A 32 4.08 -9.97 -15.64
CA GLU A 32 4.69 -9.22 -14.54
C GLU A 32 5.66 -10.10 -13.75
N ALA A 33 5.26 -11.32 -13.39
CA ALA A 33 6.13 -12.29 -12.73
C ALA A 33 7.36 -12.65 -13.58
N ASN A 34 7.21 -12.70 -14.91
CA ASN A 34 8.32 -12.94 -15.82
C ASN A 34 9.28 -11.75 -15.86
N LEU A 35 8.78 -10.52 -15.94
CA LEU A 35 9.62 -9.32 -15.86
C LEU A 35 10.38 -9.29 -14.53
N PHE A 36 9.70 -9.54 -13.43
CA PHE A 36 10.31 -9.57 -12.09
C PHE A 36 11.43 -10.60 -12.00
N ARG A 37 11.25 -11.79 -12.60
CA ARG A 37 12.28 -12.84 -12.62
C ARG A 37 13.51 -12.45 -13.44
N VAL A 38 13.31 -11.72 -14.56
CA VAL A 38 14.38 -11.33 -15.49
C VAL A 38 15.09 -10.06 -15.00
N ASP A 39 14.33 -9.09 -14.47
CA ASP A 39 14.84 -7.81 -14.00
C ASP A 39 13.97 -7.28 -12.85
N PRO A 40 14.25 -7.69 -11.61
CA PRO A 40 13.50 -7.24 -10.45
C PRO A 40 13.58 -5.73 -10.19
N LYS A 41 14.57 -5.05 -10.78
CA LYS A 41 14.79 -3.61 -10.68
C LYS A 41 14.31 -2.82 -11.90
N ALA A 42 13.55 -3.43 -12.79
CA ALA A 42 12.99 -2.74 -13.95
C ALA A 42 12.24 -1.47 -13.53
N ASN A 43 12.35 -0.44 -14.36
CA ASN A 43 11.69 0.85 -14.10
C ASN A 43 10.17 0.73 -13.94
N TYR A 44 9.57 -0.26 -14.57
CA TYR A 44 8.16 -0.60 -14.40
C TYR A 44 7.78 -0.74 -12.93
N PHE A 45 8.55 -1.51 -12.15
CA PHE A 45 8.23 -1.73 -10.72
C PHE A 45 8.43 -0.46 -9.88
N SER A 46 9.38 0.38 -10.26
CA SER A 46 9.59 1.67 -9.59
C SER A 46 8.52 2.71 -9.96
N LYS A 47 7.98 2.64 -11.18
CA LYS A 47 6.91 3.51 -11.69
C LYS A 47 5.52 2.95 -11.41
N LYS A 48 5.40 1.63 -11.19
CA LYS A 48 4.10 0.99 -10.96
C LYS A 48 3.41 1.76 -9.84
N SER A 49 2.36 2.45 -10.23
CA SER A 49 1.54 3.11 -9.24
C SER A 49 1.00 2.01 -8.33
N ILE A 50 1.37 2.11 -7.09
CA ILE A 50 0.85 1.28 -6.03
C ILE A 50 -0.66 1.20 -6.21
N LEU A 51 -1.21 -0.01 -6.15
CA LEU A 51 -2.64 -0.27 -6.29
C LEU A 51 -3.46 0.80 -5.57
N PRO A 52 -4.52 1.31 -6.17
CA PRO A 52 -5.32 2.36 -5.57
C PRO A 52 -5.68 1.98 -4.14
N LEU A 53 -5.66 2.95 -3.24
CA LEU A 53 -6.09 2.81 -1.86
C LEU A 53 -7.60 3.10 -1.81
N PRO A 54 -8.50 2.11 -2.02
CA PRO A 54 -9.92 2.35 -2.01
C PRO A 54 -10.38 2.80 -0.63
N SER A 55 -11.44 3.59 -0.58
CA SER A 55 -12.15 3.77 0.67
C SER A 55 -12.84 2.48 1.05
N LEU A 56 -12.78 2.11 2.31
CA LEU A 56 -13.65 1.05 2.81
C LEU A 56 -15.12 1.50 2.66
N PRO A 57 -16.01 0.58 2.26
CA PRO A 57 -17.45 0.84 2.27
C PRO A 57 -17.88 1.33 3.66
N LYS A 58 -18.84 2.23 3.69
CA LYS A 58 -19.49 2.66 4.93
C LYS A 58 -20.80 1.92 5.08
N ASP A 59 -20.72 0.60 5.08
CA ASP A 59 -21.88 -0.24 5.22
C ASP A 59 -22.42 -0.19 6.65
N ARG A 60 -23.68 -0.41 6.81
CA ARG A 60 -24.29 -0.60 8.12
C ARG A 60 -23.88 -1.97 8.63
N ILE A 61 -23.55 -2.06 9.91
CA ILE A 61 -23.06 -3.32 10.51
C ILE A 61 -24.08 -4.44 10.33
N GLU A 62 -25.37 -4.13 10.45
CA GLU A 62 -26.46 -5.09 10.27
C GLU A 62 -26.47 -5.67 8.87
N GLU A 63 -26.41 -4.81 7.84
CA GLU A 63 -26.40 -5.23 6.43
C GLU A 63 -25.13 -6.05 6.09
N PHE A 64 -24.00 -5.69 6.68
CA PHE A 64 -22.76 -6.45 6.54
C PHE A 64 -22.89 -7.85 7.15
N ILE A 65 -23.42 -7.96 8.38
CA ILE A 65 -23.59 -9.25 9.07
C ILE A 65 -24.61 -10.15 8.35
N GLU A 66 -25.71 -9.60 7.85
CA GLU A 66 -26.72 -10.32 7.10
C GLU A 66 -26.18 -10.95 5.80
N GLY A 67 -25.16 -10.31 5.19
CA GLY A 67 -24.47 -10.83 4.00
C GLY A 67 -23.45 -11.94 4.26
N LEU A 68 -23.15 -12.27 5.52
CA LEU A 68 -22.14 -13.27 5.86
C LEU A 68 -22.71 -14.69 5.84
N LEU A 69 -21.87 -15.65 5.46
CA LEU A 69 -22.21 -17.06 5.60
C LEU A 69 -22.23 -17.47 7.08
N PRO A 70 -23.07 -18.47 7.45
CA PRO A 70 -23.00 -19.08 8.77
C PRO A 70 -21.54 -19.50 9.11
N ASP A 71 -21.13 -19.31 10.36
CA ASP A 71 -19.80 -19.64 10.85
C ASP A 71 -18.62 -18.80 10.26
N THR A 72 -18.90 -17.70 9.58
CA THR A 72 -17.85 -16.76 9.15
C THR A 72 -17.13 -16.20 10.37
N ARG A 73 -15.78 -16.35 10.40
CA ARG A 73 -14.96 -15.75 11.44
C ARG A 73 -14.69 -14.29 11.11
N LEU A 74 -14.93 -13.41 12.07
CA LEU A 74 -14.67 -11.97 11.96
C LEU A 74 -13.49 -11.57 12.84
N ILE A 75 -12.73 -10.60 12.36
CA ILE A 75 -11.71 -9.90 13.14
C ILE A 75 -12.18 -8.45 13.26
N ILE A 76 -12.19 -7.96 14.49
CA ILE A 76 -12.55 -6.57 14.80
C ILE A 76 -11.26 -5.83 15.11
N GLU A 77 -11.01 -4.77 14.36
CA GLU A 77 -9.81 -3.94 14.53
C GLU A 77 -10.20 -2.46 14.64
N PRO A 78 -9.43 -1.66 15.40
CA PRO A 78 -9.63 -0.21 15.42
C PRO A 78 -9.42 0.37 14.01
N LYS A 79 -10.35 1.20 13.57
CA LYS A 79 -10.17 1.97 12.33
C LYS A 79 -9.37 3.23 12.65
N ILE A 80 -8.08 3.17 12.34
CA ILE A 80 -7.18 4.31 12.54
C ILE A 80 -7.61 5.48 11.63
N ASP A 81 -7.68 6.67 12.20
CA ASP A 81 -7.96 7.91 11.47
C ASP A 81 -6.67 8.66 11.18
N GLY A 82 -6.24 8.63 9.93
CA GLY A 82 -4.99 9.21 9.48
C GLY A 82 -4.99 9.47 7.97
N CYS A 83 -3.87 9.19 7.33
CA CYS A 83 -3.70 9.30 5.89
C CYS A 83 -3.17 8.01 5.32
N ALA A 84 -3.90 7.42 4.39
CA ALA A 84 -3.52 6.17 3.76
C ALA A 84 -2.23 6.31 2.95
N ILE A 85 -1.28 5.42 3.22
CA ILE A 85 0.02 5.30 2.55
C ILE A 85 0.19 3.86 2.10
N ALA A 86 0.76 3.70 0.91
CA ALA A 86 1.22 2.42 0.43
C ALA A 86 2.75 2.44 0.31
N LEU A 87 3.40 1.45 0.90
CA LEU A 87 4.84 1.23 0.88
C LEU A 87 5.16 0.11 -0.11
N GLN A 88 6.20 0.27 -0.89
CA GLN A 88 6.69 -0.74 -1.81
C GLN A 88 8.11 -1.15 -1.43
N TYR A 89 8.29 -2.43 -1.18
CA TYR A 89 9.58 -3.04 -0.93
C TYR A 89 9.96 -3.97 -2.08
N ILE A 90 11.22 -3.93 -2.49
CA ILE A 90 11.82 -4.88 -3.45
C ILE A 90 13.03 -5.50 -2.77
N ASP A 91 13.05 -6.82 -2.67
CA ASP A 91 14.11 -7.57 -1.99
C ASP A 91 14.42 -7.04 -0.59
N GLY A 92 13.37 -6.63 0.10
CA GLY A 92 13.43 -6.09 1.45
C GLY A 92 13.77 -4.60 1.56
N GLU A 93 14.17 -3.91 0.51
CA GLU A 93 14.47 -2.47 0.54
C GLU A 93 13.23 -1.63 0.24
N LEU A 94 12.97 -0.58 1.04
CA LEU A 94 11.91 0.39 0.80
C LEU A 94 12.26 1.25 -0.43
N ILE A 95 11.58 0.99 -1.53
CA ILE A 95 11.81 1.68 -2.81
C ILE A 95 10.87 2.86 -2.99
N LYS A 96 9.61 2.73 -2.52
CA LYS A 96 8.60 3.74 -2.78
C LYS A 96 7.55 3.81 -1.68
N ALA A 97 7.09 5.04 -1.39
CA ALA A 97 5.95 5.30 -0.54
C ALA A 97 5.02 6.29 -1.23
N ILE A 98 3.76 5.93 -1.41
CA ILE A 98 2.79 6.72 -2.18
C ILE A 98 1.55 7.00 -1.36
N SER A 99 1.11 8.27 -1.41
CA SER A 99 -0.17 8.68 -0.83
C SER A 99 -1.34 8.21 -1.70
N ARG A 100 -2.55 8.24 -1.12
CA ARG A 100 -3.79 7.92 -1.81
C ARG A 100 -4.01 8.68 -3.13
N LYS A 101 -3.50 9.91 -3.23
CA LYS A 101 -3.59 10.75 -4.42
C LYS A 101 -2.46 10.54 -5.43
N GLY A 102 -1.58 9.55 -5.20
CA GLY A 102 -0.47 9.24 -6.09
C GLY A 102 0.81 10.07 -5.84
N GLY A 103 0.83 10.92 -4.82
CA GLY A 103 2.02 11.71 -4.49
C GLY A 103 3.13 10.82 -3.90
N ASP A 104 4.35 10.96 -4.42
CA ASP A 104 5.54 10.28 -3.90
C ASP A 104 6.00 10.93 -2.58
N LEU A 105 6.03 10.14 -1.54
CA LEU A 105 6.39 10.54 -0.19
C LEU A 105 7.60 9.77 0.35
N THR A 106 8.32 9.04 -0.49
CA THR A 106 9.38 8.10 -0.09
C THR A 106 10.38 8.73 0.88
N ASN A 107 10.94 9.88 0.53
CA ASN A 107 11.93 10.56 1.37
C ASN A 107 11.38 11.06 2.71
N LYS A 108 10.08 11.32 2.79
CA LYS A 108 9.42 11.74 4.02
C LYS A 108 9.11 10.54 4.91
N ILE A 109 8.59 9.49 4.30
CA ILE A 109 8.17 8.29 5.03
C ILE A 109 9.37 7.55 5.64
N LYS A 110 10.54 7.58 5.01
CA LYS A 110 11.80 7.07 5.60
C LYS A 110 12.21 7.76 6.92
N LYS A 111 11.64 8.90 7.25
CA LYS A 111 11.88 9.58 8.53
C LYS A 111 10.94 9.12 9.65
N ILE A 112 9.94 8.30 9.33
CA ILE A 112 9.00 7.75 10.31
C ILE A 112 9.65 6.50 10.93
N SER A 113 9.82 6.51 12.25
CA SER A 113 10.54 5.45 12.98
C SER A 113 9.91 4.06 12.82
N ASP A 114 8.58 4.00 12.68
CA ASP A 114 7.82 2.75 12.54
C ASP A 114 7.89 2.17 11.12
N VAL A 115 8.48 2.90 10.17
CA VAL A 115 8.64 2.42 8.80
C VAL A 115 10.08 1.97 8.58
N PRO A 116 10.35 0.67 8.59
CA PRO A 116 11.70 0.17 8.37
C PRO A 116 12.16 0.41 6.93
N ASP A 117 13.36 0.91 6.76
CA ASP A 117 14.01 0.99 5.44
C ASP A 117 14.26 -0.39 4.84
N LYS A 118 14.41 -1.42 5.70
CA LYS A 118 14.68 -2.80 5.30
C LYS A 118 13.84 -3.80 6.08
N ILE A 119 13.28 -4.77 5.37
CA ILE A 119 12.54 -5.91 5.91
C ILE A 119 13.10 -7.22 5.37
N LYS A 120 12.87 -8.34 6.08
CA LYS A 120 13.38 -9.66 5.68
C LYS A 120 12.42 -10.36 4.71
N VAL A 121 12.36 -9.89 3.47
CA VAL A 121 11.52 -10.47 2.42
C VAL A 121 12.26 -10.49 1.09
N GLN A 122 11.86 -11.39 0.19
CA GLN A 122 12.33 -11.43 -1.19
C GLN A 122 11.20 -11.05 -2.13
N GLY A 123 11.56 -10.45 -3.26
CA GLY A 123 10.61 -10.05 -4.27
C GLY A 123 9.91 -8.73 -3.96
N LEU A 124 8.88 -8.45 -4.75
CA LEU A 124 8.05 -7.25 -4.62
C LEU A 124 6.97 -7.45 -3.55
N ILE A 125 6.93 -6.59 -2.57
CA ILE A 125 5.89 -6.55 -1.54
C ILE A 125 5.35 -5.12 -1.43
N GLN A 126 4.03 -5.01 -1.34
CA GLN A 126 3.36 -3.76 -1.04
C GLN A 126 2.69 -3.86 0.34
N VAL A 127 2.97 -2.88 1.19
CA VAL A 127 2.36 -2.74 2.51
C VAL A 127 1.46 -1.53 2.50
N ARG A 128 0.19 -1.73 2.82
CA ARG A 128 -0.77 -0.64 3.00
C ARG A 128 -0.97 -0.36 4.46
N GLY A 129 -1.06 0.90 4.80
CA GLY A 129 -1.26 1.33 6.17
C GLY A 129 -1.76 2.75 6.26
N GLU A 130 -1.88 3.20 7.48
CA GLU A 130 -2.33 4.53 7.83
C GLU A 130 -1.22 5.26 8.56
N LEU A 131 -0.84 6.42 8.06
CA LEU A 131 0.02 7.37 8.75
C LEU A 131 -0.85 8.19 9.69
N TYR A 132 -0.55 8.18 10.97
CA TYR A 132 -1.37 8.81 11.99
C TYR A 132 -0.51 9.43 13.10
N ALA A 133 -1.09 10.34 13.88
CA ALA A 133 -0.51 10.79 15.12
C ALA A 133 -1.16 10.00 16.27
N PRO A 134 -0.38 9.27 17.09
CA PRO A 134 -0.88 8.63 18.29
C PRO A 134 -1.59 9.65 19.18
N ALA A 135 -2.67 9.24 19.85
CA ALA A 135 -3.37 10.11 20.78
C ALA A 135 -2.48 10.39 21.99
N GLU A 136 -2.10 11.63 22.20
CA GLU A 136 -1.60 12.09 23.48
C GLU A 136 -2.77 12.22 24.46
N HIS A 137 -2.54 11.92 25.75
CA HIS A 137 -3.56 11.84 26.79
C HIS A 137 -4.49 13.05 26.87
N ASP A 138 -4.07 14.21 26.41
CA ASP A 138 -4.78 15.48 26.54
C ASP A 138 -5.32 16.05 25.21
N ARG A 139 -5.12 15.38 24.08
CA ARG A 139 -5.55 15.89 22.78
C ARG A 139 -6.20 14.80 21.91
N PRO A 140 -7.50 14.60 22.05
CA PRO A 140 -8.19 13.68 21.15
C PRO A 140 -8.19 14.21 19.72
N SER A 141 -7.74 13.37 18.80
CA SER A 141 -8.02 13.35 17.37
C SER A 141 -7.68 14.56 16.50
N TYR A 142 -6.42 14.97 16.47
CA TYR A 142 -5.88 15.73 15.33
C TYR A 142 -5.09 14.85 14.35
N SER A 143 -5.17 13.53 14.50
CA SER A 143 -4.37 12.55 13.81
C SER A 143 -4.32 12.74 12.29
N GLN A 144 -5.47 12.76 11.63
CA GLN A 144 -5.55 12.94 10.18
C GLN A 144 -5.00 14.31 9.74
N ARG A 145 -5.30 15.38 10.48
CA ARG A 145 -4.84 16.73 10.14
C ARG A 145 -3.32 16.85 10.27
N GLN A 146 -2.72 16.25 11.28
CA GLN A 146 -1.27 16.23 11.50
C GLN A 146 -0.57 15.41 10.41
N ALA A 147 -1.06 14.22 10.11
CA ALA A 147 -0.54 13.40 9.02
C ALA A 147 -0.65 14.11 7.66
N ALA A 148 -1.80 14.74 7.37
CA ALA A 148 -2.00 15.50 6.14
C ALA A 148 -1.10 16.75 6.06
N ALA A 149 -0.85 17.43 7.17
CA ALA A 149 0.09 18.55 7.25
C ALA A 149 1.52 18.09 6.97
N PHE A 150 1.95 16.99 7.58
CA PHE A 150 3.25 16.38 7.31
C PHE A 150 3.44 16.04 5.84
N MET A 151 2.45 15.43 5.20
CA MET A 151 2.54 15.08 3.79
C MET A 151 2.69 16.28 2.87
N ARG A 152 2.09 17.42 3.22
CA ARG A 152 2.12 18.65 2.39
C ARG A 152 3.35 19.52 2.64
N ALA A 153 3.78 19.66 3.87
CA ALA A 153 4.89 20.57 4.23
C ALA A 153 6.23 20.04 3.70
N ALA A 154 7.09 20.93 3.20
CA ALA A 154 8.43 20.56 2.71
C ALA A 154 9.33 20.08 3.88
N ASP A 155 9.34 20.82 4.99
CA ASP A 155 10.16 20.57 6.18
C ASP A 155 9.30 20.29 7.39
N SER A 156 8.70 19.09 7.43
CA SER A 156 7.85 18.68 8.54
C SER A 156 8.61 17.75 9.50
N LYS A 157 8.40 17.97 10.80
CA LYS A 157 8.85 17.05 11.84
C LYS A 157 7.97 15.80 11.80
N SER A 158 8.60 14.63 11.94
CA SER A 158 7.95 13.32 11.84
C SER A 158 7.90 12.55 13.15
N ASP A 159 8.56 13.04 14.16
CA ASP A 159 8.81 12.41 15.47
C ASP A 159 7.53 12.10 16.27
N HIS A 160 6.43 12.74 15.89
CA HIS A 160 5.11 12.54 16.52
C HIS A 160 4.15 11.68 15.66
N LEU A 161 4.64 11.12 14.55
CA LEU A 161 3.83 10.32 13.65
C LEU A 161 4.23 8.85 13.73
N SER A 162 3.25 7.99 13.58
CA SER A 162 3.36 6.55 13.54
C SER A 162 2.70 5.98 12.29
N PHE A 163 3.08 4.78 11.91
CA PHE A 163 2.51 4.06 10.78
C PHE A 163 1.90 2.75 11.23
N CYS A 164 0.61 2.58 11.01
CA CYS A 164 -0.10 1.33 11.25
C CYS A 164 -0.36 0.63 9.93
N SER A 165 0.27 -0.52 9.72
CA SER A 165 0.01 -1.35 8.56
C SER A 165 -1.23 -2.22 8.79
N PHE A 166 -2.08 -2.36 7.78
CA PHE A 166 -3.30 -3.18 7.85
C PHE A 166 -3.41 -4.20 6.71
N GLN A 167 -2.57 -4.10 5.67
CA GLN A 167 -2.62 -5.04 4.55
C GLN A 167 -1.25 -5.21 3.92
N ILE A 168 -0.88 -6.46 3.63
CA ILE A 168 0.23 -6.77 2.74
C ILE A 168 -0.33 -7.36 1.46
N ILE A 169 0.18 -6.85 0.34
CA ILE A 169 -0.11 -7.37 -0.98
C ILE A 169 1.21 -7.92 -1.52
N ASN A 170 1.26 -9.22 -1.66
CA ASN A 170 2.32 -9.89 -2.38
C ASN A 170 1.75 -10.33 -3.72
N GLY A 171 2.49 -10.24 -4.82
CA GLY A 171 2.05 -10.66 -6.15
C GLY A 171 1.59 -12.13 -6.27
N LYS A 172 1.62 -12.89 -5.17
CA LYS A 172 1.11 -14.26 -5.06
C LYS A 172 0.08 -14.50 -3.95
N LEU A 173 -0.15 -13.57 -3.04
CA LEU A 173 -1.01 -13.79 -1.88
C LEU A 173 -1.73 -12.50 -1.49
N ASN A 174 -3.00 -12.40 -1.84
CA ASN A 174 -3.94 -11.53 -1.14
C ASN A 174 -4.16 -12.11 0.27
N GLN A 175 -3.20 -11.96 1.16
CA GLN A 175 -3.40 -12.29 2.56
C GLN A 175 -3.83 -11.04 3.32
N HIS A 176 -5.12 -10.96 3.57
CA HIS A 176 -5.66 -10.13 4.63
C HIS A 176 -5.28 -10.82 5.96
N HIS A 177 -4.21 -10.56 6.56
CA HIS A 177 -3.86 -10.76 7.97
C HIS A 177 -2.35 -10.69 8.14
N LEU A 178 -1.87 -9.56 8.60
CA LEU A 178 -0.65 -9.53 9.36
C LEU A 178 -0.94 -8.81 10.67
N THR A 179 -1.03 -9.60 11.71
CA THR A 179 -1.01 -9.08 13.07
C THR A 179 0.40 -8.57 13.32
N PHE A 180 0.58 -7.27 13.35
CA PHE A 180 1.80 -6.70 13.92
C PHE A 180 1.65 -6.73 15.43
N LYS A 181 2.57 -7.42 16.11
CA LYS A 181 2.72 -7.26 17.55
C LYS A 181 3.38 -5.91 17.79
N PHE A 182 2.69 -5.06 18.51
CA PHE A 182 3.24 -3.86 19.14
C PHE A 182 4.21 -4.24 20.24
#